data_e40eda79edbc3988d923424615059fed
#
_entry.id   e40eda79edbc3988d923424615059fed
#
_cell.length_a   1.000
_cell.length_b   1.000
_cell.length_c   1.000
_cell.angle_alpha   90.00
_cell.angle_beta   90.00
_cell.angle_gamma   90.00
#
_symmetry.space_group_name_H-M   'P 1'
#
loop_
_entity.id
_entity.type
_entity.pdbx_description
1 polymer ?
#
loop_
_entity_poly.entity_id
_entity_poly.type
_entity_poly.pdbx_seq_one_letter_code
_entity_poly.pdbx_strand_id
1 'polypeptide(L)'
;VIALMMFFKAIFKVDLNKEKEVLDNEDNNEDVARRMHCEVENPAVFGMTIKDATKDLGNSIVISRILRDGLMSVPGPDTVLQKGDKLLIVTSQKNVDSLRITFGEEVPMHLQDWEQLDARMVNRKITVTKTNLTGVTLRSLNVRANYGVSVTRVIRSGVGLVARPNLILQMGDVL
;
A
#
# COMPACT_ATOMS: atom_id res chain seq x y z
N VAL A 1 41.38 8.41 14.21
CA VAL A 1 40.03 8.20 13.65
C VAL A 1 40.01 8.44 12.13
N ILE A 2 40.53 9.57 11.61
CA ILE A 2 40.52 9.91 10.18
C ILE A 2 41.34 8.93 9.34
N ALA A 3 42.53 8.52 9.80
CA ALA A 3 43.36 7.55 9.11
C ALA A 3 42.72 6.16 9.01
N LEU A 4 41.96 5.75 10.02
CA LEU A 4 41.22 4.49 10.05
C LEU A 4 40.06 4.54 9.04
N MET A 5 39.38 5.67 8.95
CA MET A 5 38.30 5.90 7.97
C MET A 5 38.80 5.87 6.51
N MET A 6 39.97 6.48 6.23
CA MET A 6 40.63 6.40 4.94
C MET A 6 41.06 4.98 4.57
N PHE A 7 41.55 4.22 5.53
CA PHE A 7 41.96 2.83 5.36
C PHE A 7 40.76 1.93 5.02
N PHE A 8 39.64 2.08 5.72
CA PHE A 8 38.40 1.38 5.40
C PHE A 8 37.86 1.74 4.02
N LYS A 9 37.88 3.03 3.64
CA LYS A 9 37.50 3.50 2.32
C LYS A 9 38.32 2.87 1.19
N ALA A 10 39.63 2.68 1.41
CA ALA A 10 40.55 2.08 0.43
C ALA A 10 40.34 0.56 0.28
N ILE A 11 40.10 -0.15 1.39
CA ILE A 11 39.94 -1.63 1.40
C ILE A 11 38.59 -2.04 0.83
N PHE A 12 37.51 -1.39 1.26
CA PHE A 12 36.14 -1.77 0.87
C PHE A 12 35.66 -1.10 -0.41
N LYS A 13 36.51 -0.26 -1.06
CA LYS A 13 36.14 0.51 -2.28
C LYS A 13 34.75 1.15 -2.17
N VAL A 14 34.43 1.66 -0.97
CA VAL A 14 33.14 2.30 -0.70
C VAL A 14 33.09 3.58 -1.52
N ASP A 15 32.29 3.56 -2.60
CA ASP A 15 32.02 4.72 -3.42
C ASP A 15 30.83 5.46 -2.81
N LEU A 16 31.13 6.47 -1.97
CA LEU A 16 30.13 7.28 -1.29
C LEU A 16 29.19 8.02 -2.28
N ASN A 17 29.63 8.22 -3.53
CA ASN A 17 28.78 8.82 -4.55
C ASN A 17 27.78 7.80 -5.09
N LYS A 18 28.19 6.54 -5.27
CA LYS A 18 27.29 5.44 -5.60
C LYS A 18 26.30 5.14 -4.47
N GLU A 19 26.75 5.15 -3.23
CA GLU A 19 25.86 4.97 -2.08
C GLU A 19 24.88 6.14 -1.94
N LYS A 20 25.34 7.37 -2.22
CA LYS A 20 24.46 8.55 -2.25
C LYS A 20 23.46 8.48 -3.39
N GLU A 21 23.88 8.02 -4.57
CA GLU A 21 23.00 7.80 -5.73
C GLU A 21 22.01 6.65 -5.49
N VAL A 22 22.41 5.62 -4.75
CA VAL A 22 21.51 4.54 -4.30
C VAL A 22 20.55 5.07 -3.24
N LEU A 23 20.98 5.90 -2.30
CA LEU A 23 20.13 6.54 -1.30
C LEU A 23 19.20 7.59 -1.94
N ASP A 24 19.68 8.40 -2.88
CA ASP A 24 18.85 9.35 -3.64
C ASP A 24 17.87 8.63 -4.59
N ASN A 25 18.20 7.41 -5.06
CA ASN A 25 17.29 6.52 -5.78
C ASN A 25 16.37 5.72 -4.84
N GLU A 26 16.75 5.50 -3.58
CA GLU A 26 15.87 5.00 -2.53
C GLU A 26 14.92 6.08 -2.01
N ASP A 27 15.28 7.37 -2.09
CA ASP A 27 14.39 8.51 -1.83
C ASP A 27 13.35 8.73 -2.96
N ASN A 28 13.57 8.19 -4.17
CA ASN A 28 12.51 7.88 -5.12
C ASN A 28 11.77 6.61 -4.65
N ASN A 29 11.27 6.64 -3.42
CA ASN A 29 10.53 5.56 -2.77
C ASN A 29 9.21 5.34 -3.52
N GLU A 30 9.33 4.76 -4.74
CA GLU A 30 8.22 4.42 -5.63
C GLU A 30 7.15 3.58 -4.91
N ASP A 31 7.50 2.99 -3.79
CA ASP A 31 6.68 2.09 -3.01
C ASP A 31 6.15 2.65 -1.69
N VAL A 32 6.48 3.90 -1.35
CA VAL A 32 5.92 4.55 -0.15
C VAL A 32 4.41 4.62 -0.26
N ALA A 33 3.77 4.08 0.76
CA ALA A 33 2.32 3.99 0.82
C ALA A 33 1.70 5.36 1.10
N ARG A 34 0.91 5.85 0.14
CA ARG A 34 0.04 7.02 0.25
C ARG A 34 -1.41 6.59 0.35
N ARG A 35 -2.22 7.32 1.10
CA ARG A 35 -3.68 7.19 1.08
C ARG A 35 -4.26 8.17 0.06
N MET A 36 -5.23 7.69 -0.70
CA MET A 36 -6.01 8.46 -1.64
C MET A 36 -7.49 8.13 -1.42
N HIS A 37 -8.33 9.15 -1.42
CA HIS A 37 -9.77 9.00 -1.42
C HIS A 37 -10.28 9.42 -2.79
N CYS A 38 -11.09 8.61 -3.42
CA CYS A 38 -11.73 8.97 -4.68
C CYS A 38 -13.18 8.48 -4.71
N GLU A 39 -14.01 9.18 -5.45
CA GLU A 39 -15.36 8.77 -5.77
C GLU A 39 -15.39 8.12 -7.15
N VAL A 40 -16.13 7.03 -7.29
CA VAL A 40 -16.26 6.33 -8.58
C VAL A 40 -17.24 7.11 -9.46
N GLU A 41 -16.67 7.88 -10.38
CA GLU A 41 -17.41 8.74 -11.31
C GLU A 41 -17.27 8.30 -12.77
N ASN A 42 -16.22 7.52 -13.09
CA ASN A 42 -15.94 7.07 -14.45
C ASN A 42 -16.94 5.98 -14.88
N PRO A 43 -17.79 6.23 -15.88
CA PRO A 43 -18.75 5.24 -16.36
C PRO A 43 -18.13 3.94 -16.87
N ALA A 44 -16.87 3.99 -17.33
CA ALA A 44 -16.17 2.82 -17.87
C ALA A 44 -15.96 1.72 -16.83
N VAL A 45 -15.97 2.04 -15.53
CA VAL A 45 -15.77 1.06 -14.46
C VAL A 45 -17.06 0.66 -13.74
N PHE A 46 -18.21 1.25 -14.11
CA PHE A 46 -19.49 0.88 -13.50
C PHE A 46 -19.85 -0.58 -13.85
N GLY A 47 -20.19 -1.37 -12.85
CA GLY A 47 -20.49 -2.78 -13.01
C GLY A 47 -19.27 -3.69 -13.15
N MET A 48 -18.05 -3.14 -13.24
CA MET A 48 -16.83 -3.93 -13.23
C MET A 48 -16.48 -4.39 -11.81
N THR A 49 -15.80 -5.52 -11.70
CA THR A 49 -15.20 -5.92 -10.44
C THR A 49 -13.96 -5.07 -10.14
N ILE A 50 -13.61 -4.91 -8.87
CA ILE A 50 -12.37 -4.24 -8.47
C ILE A 50 -11.15 -4.87 -9.17
N LYS A 51 -11.13 -6.20 -9.26
CA LYS A 51 -10.08 -6.95 -9.94
C LYS A 51 -9.92 -6.51 -11.40
N ASP A 52 -11.02 -6.40 -12.12
CA ASP A 52 -11.02 -6.03 -13.54
C ASP A 52 -10.67 -4.55 -13.73
N ALA A 53 -11.23 -3.68 -12.90
CA ALA A 53 -10.97 -2.24 -12.94
C ALA A 53 -9.52 -1.87 -12.58
N THR A 54 -8.82 -2.70 -11.77
CA THR A 54 -7.43 -2.45 -11.36
C THR A 54 -6.40 -3.27 -12.13
N LYS A 55 -6.82 -4.11 -13.07
CA LYS A 55 -5.97 -5.05 -13.80
C LYS A 55 -4.73 -4.41 -14.42
N ASP A 56 -4.90 -3.25 -15.03
CA ASP A 56 -3.86 -2.55 -15.79
C ASP A 56 -3.11 -1.50 -14.92
N LEU A 57 -3.51 -1.32 -13.65
CA LEU A 57 -2.94 -0.33 -12.75
C LEU A 57 -1.74 -0.87 -11.94
N GLY A 58 -1.35 -2.13 -12.18
CA GLY A 58 -0.24 -2.77 -11.47
C GLY A 58 -0.58 -3.25 -10.05
N ASN A 59 0.44 -3.77 -9.36
CA ASN A 59 0.26 -4.47 -8.08
C ASN A 59 0.41 -3.56 -6.84
N SER A 60 0.65 -2.26 -7.01
CA SER A 60 0.89 -1.32 -5.91
C SER A 60 -0.36 -0.53 -5.52
N ILE A 61 -1.52 -1.21 -5.51
CA ILE A 61 -2.82 -0.63 -5.18
C ILE A 61 -3.56 -1.56 -4.24
N VAL A 62 -4.03 -1.02 -3.13
CA VAL A 62 -4.89 -1.73 -2.18
C VAL A 62 -6.12 -0.89 -1.90
N ILE A 63 -7.28 -1.31 -2.37
CA ILE A 63 -8.54 -0.68 -1.98
C ILE A 63 -8.90 -1.24 -0.61
N SER A 64 -8.72 -0.41 0.42
CA SER A 64 -8.84 -0.82 1.82
C SER A 64 -10.27 -0.69 2.33
N ARG A 65 -11.04 0.24 1.81
CA ARG A 65 -12.42 0.54 2.20
C ARG A 65 -13.25 0.96 1.01
N ILE A 66 -14.51 0.64 1.06
CA ILE A 66 -15.56 1.18 0.19
C ILE A 66 -16.71 1.69 1.06
N LEU A 67 -17.14 2.90 0.80
CA LEU A 67 -18.32 3.51 1.41
C LEU A 67 -19.39 3.61 0.32
N ARG A 68 -20.50 2.91 0.54
CA ARG A 68 -21.68 2.87 -0.35
C ARG A 68 -22.93 3.07 0.48
N ASP A 69 -23.77 4.02 0.13
CA ASP A 69 -25.06 4.30 0.81
C ASP A 69 -24.90 4.48 2.34
N GLY A 70 -23.82 5.13 2.77
CA GLY A 70 -23.48 5.33 4.19
C GLY A 70 -22.96 4.08 4.90
N LEU A 71 -22.80 2.95 4.21
CA LEU A 71 -22.26 1.72 4.77
C LEU A 71 -20.82 1.52 4.32
N MET A 72 -19.93 1.37 5.30
CA MET A 72 -18.53 1.07 5.06
C MET A 72 -18.26 -0.43 5.12
N SER A 73 -17.49 -0.92 4.16
CA SER A 73 -17.06 -2.31 4.11
C SER A 73 -15.63 -2.46 3.59
N VAL A 74 -15.03 -3.63 3.80
CA VAL A 74 -13.74 -4.02 3.21
C VAL A 74 -14.02 -4.75 1.90
N PRO A 75 -13.76 -4.13 0.74
CA PRO A 75 -14.11 -4.75 -0.53
C PRO A 75 -13.16 -5.89 -0.87
N GLY A 76 -13.69 -6.91 -1.53
CA GLY A 76 -12.92 -8.00 -2.14
C GLY A 76 -12.57 -7.72 -3.60
N PRO A 77 -11.76 -8.59 -4.23
CA PRO A 77 -11.43 -8.47 -5.66
C PRO A 77 -12.68 -8.56 -6.56
N ASP A 78 -13.69 -9.32 -6.13
CA ASP A 78 -14.92 -9.57 -6.87
C ASP A 78 -16.04 -8.55 -6.53
N THR A 79 -15.75 -7.55 -5.68
CA THR A 79 -16.68 -6.46 -5.38
C THR A 79 -16.94 -5.65 -6.63
N VAL A 80 -18.22 -5.53 -7.01
CA VAL A 80 -18.66 -4.76 -8.18
C VAL A 80 -18.73 -3.29 -7.81
N LEU A 81 -18.13 -2.44 -8.64
CA LEU A 81 -18.11 -0.98 -8.48
C LEU A 81 -19.41 -0.37 -8.98
N GLN A 82 -19.89 0.66 -8.28
CA GLN A 82 -21.08 1.43 -8.63
C GLN A 82 -20.74 2.91 -8.64
N LYS A 83 -21.53 3.67 -9.40
CA LYS A 83 -21.44 5.13 -9.39
C LYS A 83 -21.60 5.66 -7.96
N GLY A 84 -20.75 6.58 -7.55
CA GLY A 84 -20.82 7.23 -6.24
C GLY A 84 -20.18 6.43 -5.10
N ASP A 85 -19.63 5.24 -5.38
CA ASP A 85 -18.80 4.53 -4.39
C ASP A 85 -17.61 5.40 -3.99
N LYS A 86 -17.39 5.59 -2.69
CA LYS A 86 -16.21 6.27 -2.18
C LYS A 86 -15.18 5.26 -1.75
N LEU A 87 -14.00 5.34 -2.34
CA LEU A 87 -12.92 4.38 -2.14
C LEU A 87 -11.82 5.00 -1.29
N LEU A 88 -11.35 4.24 -0.28
CA LEU A 88 -10.07 4.51 0.39
C LEU A 88 -9.02 3.58 -0.22
N ILE A 89 -8.09 4.17 -0.94
CA ILE A 89 -7.04 3.46 -1.66
C ILE A 89 -5.69 3.72 -0.99
N VAL A 90 -4.91 2.67 -0.77
CA VAL A 90 -3.50 2.75 -0.40
C VAL A 90 -2.69 2.41 -1.63
N THR A 91 -1.86 3.35 -2.06
CA THR A 91 -1.11 3.25 -3.32
C THR A 91 0.23 3.95 -3.20
N SER A 92 1.07 3.82 -4.21
CA SER A 92 2.28 4.63 -4.37
C SER A 92 1.98 5.92 -5.13
N GLN A 93 2.84 6.93 -4.98
CA GLN A 93 2.66 8.24 -5.63
C GLN A 93 2.53 8.11 -7.15
N LYS A 94 3.27 7.20 -7.77
CA LYS A 94 3.28 6.99 -9.23
C LYS A 94 1.93 6.54 -9.82
N ASN A 95 1.08 5.92 -9.02
CA ASN A 95 -0.21 5.40 -9.50
C ASN A 95 -1.37 6.39 -9.32
N VAL A 96 -1.13 7.53 -8.67
CA VAL A 96 -2.20 8.49 -8.33
C VAL A 96 -2.93 8.98 -9.57
N ASP A 97 -2.20 9.37 -10.61
CA ASP A 97 -2.82 9.91 -11.84
C ASP A 97 -3.59 8.83 -12.61
N SER A 98 -3.06 7.60 -12.66
CA SER A 98 -3.77 6.47 -13.25
C SER A 98 -5.05 6.13 -12.49
N LEU A 99 -5.05 6.26 -11.16
CA LEU A 99 -6.23 6.05 -10.32
C LEU A 99 -7.29 7.13 -10.54
N ARG A 100 -6.88 8.39 -10.69
CA ARG A 100 -7.80 9.49 -11.04
C ARG A 100 -8.49 9.25 -12.36
N ILE A 101 -7.72 8.85 -13.38
CA ILE A 101 -8.28 8.52 -14.70
C ILE A 101 -9.25 7.33 -14.61
N THR A 102 -8.92 6.33 -13.82
CA THR A 102 -9.70 5.10 -13.73
C THR A 102 -10.99 5.27 -12.94
N PHE A 103 -10.92 5.89 -11.77
CA PHE A 103 -12.06 5.97 -10.86
C PHE A 103 -12.74 7.35 -10.84
N GLY A 104 -11.96 8.40 -10.80
CA GLY A 104 -12.42 9.79 -10.64
C GLY A 104 -11.44 10.61 -9.80
N GLU A 105 -11.74 11.88 -9.64
CA GLU A 105 -10.89 12.82 -8.92
C GLU A 105 -10.75 12.46 -7.43
N GLU A 106 -9.64 12.92 -6.86
CA GLU A 106 -9.38 12.79 -5.43
C GLU A 106 -10.35 13.70 -4.65
N VAL A 107 -11.16 13.09 -3.78
CA VAL A 107 -12.15 13.82 -2.97
C VAL A 107 -11.51 14.12 -1.60
N PRO A 108 -11.51 15.39 -1.15
CA PRO A 108 -11.08 15.71 0.20
C PRO A 108 -12.10 15.13 1.18
N MET A 109 -11.77 14.02 1.81
CA MET A 109 -12.59 13.47 2.88
C MET A 109 -11.94 13.76 4.23
N HIS A 110 -12.68 14.42 5.10
CA HIS A 110 -12.23 14.66 6.46
C HIS A 110 -12.07 13.32 7.19
N LEU A 111 -10.93 13.13 7.85
CA LEU A 111 -10.65 11.92 8.64
C LEU A 111 -11.78 11.59 9.62
N GLN A 112 -12.46 12.63 10.15
CA GLN A 112 -13.59 12.49 11.07
C GLN A 112 -14.80 11.77 10.48
N ASP A 113 -15.08 11.96 9.18
CA ASP A 113 -16.20 11.29 8.51
C ASP A 113 -15.92 9.78 8.38
N TRP A 114 -14.66 9.42 8.12
CA TRP A 114 -14.25 8.02 8.07
C TRP A 114 -14.16 7.37 9.44
N GLU A 115 -13.69 8.09 10.46
CA GLU A 115 -13.56 7.57 11.83
C GLU A 115 -14.91 7.25 12.47
N GLN A 116 -15.93 8.07 12.24
CA GLN A 116 -17.29 7.81 12.72
C GLN A 116 -17.93 6.59 12.04
N LEU A 117 -17.65 6.39 10.75
CA LEU A 117 -18.12 5.24 9.99
C LEU A 117 -17.28 3.97 10.26
N ASP A 118 -16.00 4.15 10.59
CA ASP A 118 -15.03 3.06 10.86
C ASP A 118 -15.20 2.44 12.26
N ALA A 119 -16.12 2.94 13.08
CA ALA A 119 -16.36 2.45 14.46
C ALA A 119 -16.65 0.94 14.55
N ARG A 120 -17.04 0.31 13.44
CA ARG A 120 -17.26 -1.14 13.34
C ARG A 120 -16.03 -1.91 12.83
N MET A 121 -14.99 -1.20 12.38
CA MET A 121 -13.77 -1.82 11.84
C MET A 121 -12.60 -1.61 12.79
N VAL A 122 -11.88 -2.67 13.05
CA VAL A 122 -10.73 -2.66 13.95
C VAL A 122 -9.44 -2.67 13.14
N ASN A 123 -8.61 -1.64 13.31
CA ASN A 123 -7.24 -1.63 12.79
C ASN A 123 -6.29 -2.20 13.85
N ARG A 124 -5.43 -3.12 13.45
CA ARG A 124 -4.38 -3.70 14.30
C ARG A 124 -3.03 -3.59 13.65
N LYS A 125 -2.01 -3.38 14.45
CA LYS A 125 -0.62 -3.50 14.05
C LYS A 125 -0.11 -4.87 14.51
N ILE A 126 0.43 -5.65 13.57
CA ILE A 126 0.93 -7.00 13.83
C ILE A 126 2.39 -7.05 13.42
N THR A 127 3.29 -7.29 14.37
CA THR A 127 4.72 -7.41 14.08
C THR A 127 5.07 -8.84 13.66
N VAL A 128 5.83 -8.96 12.58
CA VAL A 128 6.38 -10.25 12.13
C VAL A 128 7.51 -10.66 13.05
N THR A 129 7.23 -11.61 13.94
CA THR A 129 8.18 -12.12 14.92
C THR A 129 8.57 -13.59 14.68
N LYS A 130 7.83 -14.29 13.83
CA LYS A 130 8.09 -15.70 13.52
C LYS A 130 9.04 -15.83 12.34
N THR A 131 10.15 -16.54 12.53
CA THR A 131 11.17 -16.78 11.48
C THR A 131 10.63 -17.46 10.24
N ASN A 132 9.65 -18.34 10.36
CA ASN A 132 9.01 -19.02 9.23
C ASN A 132 8.15 -18.11 8.34
N LEU A 133 7.89 -16.88 8.75
CA LEU A 133 7.21 -15.86 7.94
C LEU A 133 8.20 -14.97 7.18
N THR A 134 9.49 -15.02 7.53
CA THR A 134 10.54 -14.30 6.81
C THR A 134 10.77 -14.94 5.44
N GLY A 135 10.81 -14.15 4.38
CA GLY A 135 10.93 -14.65 3.01
C GLY A 135 9.61 -15.08 2.35
N VAL A 136 8.50 -15.02 3.09
CA VAL A 136 7.17 -15.40 2.59
C VAL A 136 6.49 -14.19 1.96
N THR A 137 5.79 -14.37 0.85
CA THR A 137 5.03 -13.29 0.21
C THR A 137 3.68 -13.06 0.92
N LEU A 138 3.17 -11.83 0.91
CA LEU A 138 1.84 -11.53 1.45
C LEU A 138 0.74 -12.37 0.78
N ARG A 139 0.87 -12.65 -0.52
CA ARG A 139 -0.08 -13.49 -1.26
C ARG A 139 -0.18 -14.89 -0.67
N SER A 140 0.95 -15.52 -0.34
CA SER A 140 0.96 -16.89 0.15
C SER A 140 0.37 -17.05 1.55
N LEU A 141 0.32 -15.97 2.34
CA LEU A 141 -0.35 -15.99 3.65
C LEU A 141 -1.87 -16.05 3.53
N ASN A 142 -2.42 -15.62 2.39
CA ASN A 142 -3.86 -15.63 2.12
C ASN A 142 -4.71 -15.10 3.28
N VAL A 143 -4.24 -14.02 3.93
CA VAL A 143 -4.80 -13.52 5.20
C VAL A 143 -6.27 -13.12 5.09
N ARG A 144 -6.71 -12.69 3.91
CA ARG A 144 -8.11 -12.34 3.67
C ARG A 144 -9.01 -13.57 3.74
N ALA A 145 -8.65 -14.64 3.04
CA ALA A 145 -9.46 -15.86 3.02
C ALA A 145 -9.42 -16.60 4.36
N ASN A 146 -8.25 -16.61 5.02
CA ASN A 146 -8.07 -17.35 6.27
C ASN A 146 -8.63 -16.61 7.49
N TYR A 147 -8.58 -15.27 7.51
CA TYR A 147 -8.87 -14.46 8.71
C TYR A 147 -9.82 -13.29 8.47
N GLY A 148 -10.30 -13.08 7.24
CA GLY A 148 -11.19 -11.96 6.90
C GLY A 148 -10.54 -10.57 7.04
N VAL A 149 -9.19 -10.49 7.10
CA VAL A 149 -8.46 -9.25 7.28
C VAL A 149 -7.79 -8.79 5.99
N SER A 150 -7.57 -7.49 5.86
CA SER A 150 -6.83 -6.90 4.75
C SER A 150 -5.59 -6.21 5.26
N VAL A 151 -4.43 -6.60 4.75
CA VAL A 151 -3.19 -5.85 4.97
C VAL A 151 -3.17 -4.68 4.01
N THR A 152 -3.05 -3.46 4.53
CA THR A 152 -3.08 -2.23 3.72
C THR A 152 -1.69 -1.68 3.45
N ARG A 153 -0.79 -1.84 4.40
CA ARG A 153 0.62 -1.42 4.30
C ARG A 153 1.49 -2.28 5.19
N VAL A 154 2.78 -2.29 4.89
CA VAL A 154 3.82 -2.92 5.71
C VAL A 154 4.78 -1.81 6.12
N ILE A 155 5.06 -1.66 7.42
CA ILE A 155 6.04 -0.72 7.93
C ILE A 155 7.34 -1.49 8.13
N ARG A 156 8.38 -1.08 7.40
CA ARG A 156 9.73 -1.64 7.48
C ARG A 156 10.70 -0.52 7.77
N SER A 157 11.47 -0.63 8.85
CA SER A 157 12.45 0.40 9.28
C SER A 157 11.85 1.81 9.33
N GLY A 158 10.58 1.93 9.75
CA GLY A 158 9.87 3.21 9.83
C GLY A 158 9.19 3.67 8.53
N VAL A 159 9.49 3.04 7.38
CA VAL A 159 8.89 3.38 6.09
C VAL A 159 7.64 2.54 5.84
N GLY A 160 6.54 3.19 5.44
CA GLY A 160 5.29 2.53 5.08
C GLY A 160 5.27 2.12 3.62
N LEU A 161 5.31 0.84 3.33
CA LEU A 161 5.25 0.26 1.99
C LEU A 161 3.83 -0.17 1.65
N VAL A 162 3.44 -0.09 0.38
CA VAL A 162 2.16 -0.65 -0.09
C VAL A 162 2.19 -2.18 0.09
N ALA A 163 1.14 -2.75 0.69
CA ALA A 163 1.03 -4.19 0.91
C ALA A 163 0.73 -4.96 -0.39
N ARG A 164 1.68 -4.96 -1.31
CA ARG A 164 1.57 -5.68 -2.59
C ARG A 164 1.52 -7.19 -2.37
N PRO A 165 0.78 -7.94 -3.19
CA PRO A 165 0.70 -9.40 -3.07
C PRO A 165 2.06 -10.10 -3.10
N ASN A 166 3.01 -9.58 -3.89
CA ASN A 166 4.36 -10.11 -4.05
C ASN A 166 5.38 -9.56 -3.05
N LEU A 167 4.97 -8.67 -2.10
CA LEU A 167 5.84 -8.17 -1.07
C LEU A 167 6.32 -9.31 -0.17
N ILE A 168 7.63 -9.47 -0.08
CA ILE A 168 8.28 -10.48 0.76
C ILE A 168 8.41 -9.90 2.17
N LEU A 169 7.89 -10.61 3.15
CA LEU A 169 7.96 -10.22 4.56
C LEU A 169 9.36 -10.44 5.13
N GLN A 170 9.73 -9.55 6.04
CA GLN A 170 10.97 -9.62 6.81
C GLN A 170 10.67 -9.62 8.31
N MET A 171 11.60 -10.15 9.08
CA MET A 171 11.56 -10.05 10.54
C MET A 171 11.49 -8.59 10.96
N GLY A 172 10.58 -8.26 11.87
CA GLY A 172 10.38 -6.89 12.36
C GLY A 172 9.42 -6.04 11.51
N ASP A 173 8.95 -6.52 10.35
CA ASP A 173 7.90 -5.84 9.61
C ASP A 173 6.65 -5.68 10.48
N VAL A 174 5.95 -4.54 10.36
CA VAL A 174 4.68 -4.28 11.02
C VAL A 174 3.59 -4.15 9.95
N LEU A 175 2.63 -5.05 10.02
CA LEU A 175 1.47 -5.16 9.12
C LEU A 175 0.30 -4.32 9.63
#